data_33865dfbd743939e0e1d90373f56ae56
#
_entry.id   33865dfbd743939e0e1d90373f56ae56
#
_cell.length_a   1.000
_cell.length_b   1.000
_cell.length_c   1.000
_cell.angle_alpha   90.00
_cell.angle_beta   90.00
_cell.angle_gamma   90.00
#
_symmetry.space_group_name_H-M   'P 1'
#
loop_
_entity.id
_entity.type
_entity.pdbx_description
1 polymer ?
#
loop_
_entity_poly.entity_id
_entity_poly.type
_entity_poly.pdbx_seq_one_letter_code
_entity_poly.pdbx_strand_id
1 'polypeptide(L)'
;MPRTAVHSKPDDEDRPVLLVIEDDPGLQRQLKWAYEAYEVIAASDRESALAVMRDARPDVVTLDLGLPPDPDGVSEGFATLEGILAIAPHTKVVVASGHGARESARRAIALGAFDFYQKPVDIDELGFIVSRV
;
A
#
# COMPACT_ATOMS: atom_id res chain seq x y z
N MET A 1 20.64 19.36 -5.22
CA MET A 1 20.01 20.69 -5.11
C MET A 1 18.70 20.61 -4.37
N PRO A 2 18.61 21.30 -3.29
CA PRO A 2 17.35 21.27 -2.57
C PRO A 2 16.23 21.91 -3.39
N ARG A 3 15.04 21.43 -3.17
CA ARG A 3 13.87 22.00 -3.79
C ARG A 3 13.70 23.40 -3.30
N THR A 4 13.53 24.32 -4.19
CA THR A 4 13.50 25.70 -3.80
C THR A 4 12.19 26.05 -3.13
N ALA A 5 12.22 27.08 -2.33
CA ALA A 5 11.05 27.55 -1.62
C ALA A 5 9.99 28.16 -2.52
N VAL A 6 10.31 28.33 -3.82
CA VAL A 6 9.34 28.91 -4.73
C VAL A 6 8.12 28.00 -4.93
N HIS A 7 8.27 26.72 -4.63
CA HIS A 7 7.14 25.81 -4.72
C HIS A 7 6.24 26.04 -3.53
N SER A 8 5.22 26.83 -3.71
CA SER A 8 4.28 27.11 -2.63
C SER A 8 3.37 25.95 -2.32
N LYS A 9 3.34 24.94 -3.19
CA LYS A 9 2.57 23.72 -3.01
C LYS A 9 3.38 22.56 -3.55
N PRO A 10 3.16 21.37 -2.98
CA PRO A 10 3.86 20.20 -3.51
C PRO A 10 3.37 19.86 -4.90
N ASP A 11 4.28 19.45 -5.74
CA ASP A 11 3.95 18.86 -7.02
C ASP A 11 4.29 17.37 -6.98
N ASP A 12 4.24 16.71 -8.13
CA ASP A 12 4.44 15.27 -8.16
C ASP A 12 5.82 14.86 -7.66
N GLU A 13 6.82 15.74 -7.82
CA GLU A 13 8.16 15.42 -7.36
C GLU A 13 8.30 15.52 -5.85
N ASP A 14 7.50 16.37 -5.24
CA ASP A 14 7.60 16.62 -3.80
C ASP A 14 6.75 15.68 -2.96
N ARG A 15 5.75 15.07 -3.56
CA ARG A 15 4.85 14.22 -2.82
C ARG A 15 5.44 12.83 -2.64
N PRO A 16 5.30 12.26 -1.44
CA PRO A 16 5.72 10.86 -1.26
C PRO A 16 4.84 9.95 -2.10
N VAL A 17 5.41 8.83 -2.49
CA VAL A 17 4.70 7.86 -3.34
C VAL A 17 4.00 6.83 -2.47
N LEU A 18 2.71 6.65 -2.73
CA LEU A 18 1.90 5.63 -2.07
C LEU A 18 1.47 4.61 -3.13
N LEU A 19 1.85 3.36 -2.92
CA LEU A 19 1.40 2.28 -3.78
C LEU A 19 0.18 1.62 -3.16
N VAL A 20 -0.93 1.61 -3.90
CA VAL A 20 -2.17 0.97 -3.48
C VAL A 20 -2.31 -0.34 -4.25
N ILE A 21 -2.21 -1.47 -3.55
CA ILE A 21 -2.34 -2.79 -4.16
C ILE A 21 -3.71 -3.32 -3.80
N GLU A 22 -4.62 -3.26 -4.77
CA GLU A 22 -6.02 -3.53 -4.59
C GLU A 22 -6.63 -3.88 -5.93
N ASP A 23 -7.35 -5.00 -6.02
CA ASP A 23 -7.90 -5.42 -7.30
C ASP A 23 -9.26 -4.78 -7.61
N ASP A 24 -9.89 -4.13 -6.65
CA ASP A 24 -11.16 -3.44 -6.88
C ASP A 24 -10.90 -2.06 -7.47
N PRO A 25 -11.25 -1.82 -8.75
CA PRO A 25 -10.97 -0.54 -9.39
C PRO A 25 -11.73 0.62 -8.75
N GLY A 26 -12.90 0.35 -8.17
CA GLY A 26 -13.64 1.40 -7.48
C GLY A 26 -12.92 1.88 -6.24
N LEU A 27 -12.41 0.94 -5.46
CA LEU A 27 -11.66 1.30 -4.26
C LEU A 27 -10.33 1.95 -4.62
N GLN A 28 -9.67 1.50 -5.68
CA GLN A 28 -8.45 2.15 -6.16
C GLN A 28 -8.69 3.63 -6.44
N ARG A 29 -9.77 3.93 -7.18
CA ARG A 29 -10.09 5.31 -7.51
C ARG A 29 -10.40 6.13 -6.27
N GLN A 30 -11.14 5.52 -5.33
CA GLN A 30 -11.53 6.19 -4.11
C GLN A 30 -10.30 6.57 -3.28
N LEU A 31 -9.35 5.67 -3.17
CA LEU A 31 -8.13 5.93 -2.42
C LEU A 31 -7.26 6.96 -3.13
N LYS A 32 -7.20 6.93 -4.44
CA LYS A 32 -6.45 7.92 -5.19
C LYS A 32 -6.99 9.32 -4.97
N TRP A 33 -8.32 9.46 -4.96
CA TRP A 33 -8.96 10.74 -4.70
C TRP A 33 -8.74 11.22 -3.27
N ALA A 34 -8.78 10.29 -2.31
CA ALA A 34 -8.72 10.64 -0.90
C ALA A 34 -7.33 11.08 -0.46
N TYR A 35 -6.29 10.56 -1.09
CA TYR A 35 -4.91 10.77 -0.60
C TYR A 35 -4.12 11.69 -1.50
N GLU A 36 -4.61 12.91 -1.65
CA GLU A 36 -3.98 13.90 -2.55
C GLU A 36 -2.59 14.31 -2.09
N ALA A 37 -2.28 14.13 -0.82
CA ALA A 37 -0.95 14.46 -0.31
C ALA A 37 0.12 13.52 -0.84
N TYR A 38 -0.29 12.45 -1.50
CA TYR A 38 0.62 11.43 -2.04
C TYR A 38 0.49 11.36 -3.55
N GLU A 39 1.56 10.95 -4.19
CA GLU A 39 1.46 10.47 -5.57
C GLU A 39 1.03 9.02 -5.47
N VAL A 40 -0.23 8.74 -5.82
CA VAL A 40 -0.80 7.41 -5.66
C VAL A 40 -0.64 6.61 -6.96
N ILE A 41 -0.04 5.44 -6.83
CA ILE A 41 0.09 4.49 -7.93
C ILE A 41 -0.71 3.27 -7.52
N ALA A 42 -1.51 2.73 -8.45
CA ALA A 42 -2.34 1.56 -8.16
C ALA A 42 -1.80 0.34 -8.88
N ALA A 43 -1.91 -0.81 -8.24
CA ALA A 43 -1.58 -2.10 -8.84
C ALA A 43 -2.67 -3.09 -8.45
N SER A 44 -2.98 -4.02 -9.35
CA SER A 44 -4.12 -4.91 -9.17
C SER A 44 -3.73 -6.34 -8.81
N ASP A 45 -2.45 -6.68 -8.90
CA ASP A 45 -1.98 -8.02 -8.61
C ASP A 45 -0.52 -7.98 -8.18
N ARG A 46 0.01 -9.16 -7.85
CA ARG A 46 1.39 -9.26 -7.36
C ARG A 46 2.41 -8.80 -8.38
N GLU A 47 2.25 -9.24 -9.63
CA GLU A 47 3.25 -8.94 -10.66
C GLU A 47 3.36 -7.45 -10.90
N SER A 48 2.22 -6.77 -11.07
CA SER A 48 2.24 -5.33 -11.29
C SER A 48 2.75 -4.58 -10.07
N ALA A 49 2.41 -5.05 -8.88
CA ALA A 49 2.87 -4.42 -7.64
C ALA A 49 4.39 -4.49 -7.52
N LEU A 50 4.98 -5.64 -7.78
CA LEU A 50 6.42 -5.79 -7.65
C LEU A 50 7.16 -4.99 -8.72
N ALA A 51 6.56 -4.84 -9.92
CA ALA A 51 7.12 -3.99 -10.95
C ALA A 51 7.19 -2.54 -10.49
N VAL A 52 6.11 -2.04 -9.86
CA VAL A 52 6.10 -0.68 -9.33
C VAL A 52 7.15 -0.53 -8.23
N MET A 53 7.31 -1.54 -7.38
CA MET A 53 8.32 -1.47 -6.32
C MET A 53 9.72 -1.27 -6.89
N ARG A 54 10.04 -1.96 -7.99
CA ARG A 54 11.36 -1.85 -8.61
C ARG A 54 11.57 -0.50 -9.26
N ASP A 55 10.52 0.03 -9.89
CA ASP A 55 10.64 1.25 -10.70
C ASP A 55 10.46 2.53 -9.89
N ALA A 56 9.46 2.59 -9.05
CA ALA A 56 9.07 3.83 -8.37
C ALA A 56 9.55 3.91 -6.93
N ARG A 57 9.87 2.77 -6.32
CA ARG A 57 10.31 2.67 -4.92
C ARG A 57 9.41 3.46 -3.99
N PRO A 58 8.16 3.05 -3.84
CA PRO A 58 7.22 3.78 -2.99
C PRO A 58 7.66 3.84 -1.54
N ASP A 59 7.27 4.90 -0.85
CA ASP A 59 7.57 5.06 0.56
C ASP A 59 6.63 4.25 1.43
N VAL A 60 5.37 4.18 1.00
CA VAL A 60 4.28 3.54 1.74
C VAL A 60 3.49 2.68 0.77
N VAL A 61 3.03 1.54 1.25
CA VAL A 61 2.22 0.61 0.48
C VAL A 61 0.99 0.25 1.30
N THR A 62 -0.18 0.28 0.68
CA THR A 62 -1.36 -0.39 1.24
C THR A 62 -1.58 -1.65 0.42
N LEU A 63 -1.75 -2.77 1.10
CA LEU A 63 -1.80 -4.08 0.46
C LEU A 63 -3.03 -4.85 0.88
N ASP A 64 -3.90 -5.15 -0.08
CA ASP A 64 -5.01 -6.05 0.12
C ASP A 64 -4.50 -7.49 0.01
N LEU A 65 -4.82 -8.33 0.98
CA LEU A 65 -4.37 -9.72 0.94
C LEU A 65 -5.15 -10.57 -0.06
N GLY A 66 -6.37 -10.18 -0.39
CA GLY A 66 -7.18 -10.94 -1.33
C GLY A 66 -6.94 -10.54 -2.77
N LEU A 67 -5.83 -10.96 -3.33
CA LEU A 67 -5.44 -10.61 -4.70
C LEU A 67 -5.63 -11.77 -5.64
N PRO A 68 -5.90 -11.49 -6.94
CA PRO A 68 -5.99 -12.58 -7.91
C PRO A 68 -4.64 -13.30 -8.03
N PRO A 69 -4.60 -14.59 -8.33
CA PRO A 69 -5.72 -15.46 -8.62
C PRO A 69 -6.39 -16.10 -7.40
N ASP A 70 -6.15 -15.59 -6.21
CA ASP A 70 -6.71 -16.14 -4.99
C ASP A 70 -7.45 -15.04 -4.20
N PRO A 71 -8.52 -14.44 -4.80
CA PRO A 71 -9.15 -13.26 -4.18
C PRO A 71 -9.87 -13.56 -2.86
N ASP A 72 -10.26 -14.80 -2.63
CA ASP A 72 -10.93 -15.19 -1.39
C ASP A 72 -9.95 -15.67 -0.33
N GLY A 73 -8.68 -15.79 -0.68
CA GLY A 73 -7.66 -16.25 0.24
C GLY A 73 -6.64 -15.17 0.54
N VAL A 74 -5.49 -15.60 1.05
CA VAL A 74 -4.44 -14.68 1.45
C VAL A 74 -3.08 -15.01 0.85
N SER A 75 -2.99 -16.08 0.05
CA SER A 75 -1.70 -16.57 -0.44
C SER A 75 -0.98 -15.56 -1.31
N GLU A 76 -1.72 -14.91 -2.24
CA GLU A 76 -1.11 -13.92 -3.12
C GLU A 76 -0.72 -12.65 -2.36
N GLY A 77 -1.55 -12.25 -1.41
CA GLY A 77 -1.24 -11.08 -0.61
C GLY A 77 0.03 -11.27 0.20
N PHE A 78 0.18 -12.41 0.85
CA PHE A 78 1.38 -12.66 1.64
C PHE A 78 2.61 -12.82 0.75
N ALA A 79 2.47 -13.47 -0.42
CA ALA A 79 3.57 -13.55 -1.37
C ALA A 79 3.99 -12.16 -1.85
N THR A 80 3.01 -11.28 -2.03
CA THR A 80 3.30 -9.91 -2.42
C THR A 80 4.05 -9.16 -1.31
N LEU A 81 3.61 -9.31 -0.06
CA LEU A 81 4.28 -8.70 1.08
C LEU A 81 5.74 -9.14 1.14
N GLU A 82 5.98 -10.44 1.02
CA GLU A 82 7.34 -10.97 1.05
C GLU A 82 8.18 -10.42 -0.09
N GLY A 83 7.58 -10.34 -1.28
CA GLY A 83 8.28 -9.79 -2.45
C GLY A 83 8.64 -8.32 -2.28
N ILE A 84 7.72 -7.53 -1.74
CA ILE A 84 7.96 -6.12 -1.48
C ILE A 84 9.13 -5.94 -0.52
N LEU A 85 9.12 -6.67 0.59
CA LEU A 85 10.14 -6.51 1.61
C LEU A 85 11.49 -7.08 1.17
N ALA A 86 11.48 -8.03 0.22
CA ALA A 86 12.71 -8.51 -0.38
C ALA A 86 13.35 -7.44 -1.27
N ILE A 87 12.52 -6.66 -1.99
CA ILE A 87 13.00 -5.59 -2.86
C ILE A 87 13.40 -4.37 -2.04
N ALA A 88 12.59 -4.01 -1.06
CA ALA A 88 12.77 -2.78 -0.29
C ALA A 88 12.43 -3.04 1.18
N PRO A 89 13.39 -3.54 1.97
CA PRO A 89 13.14 -3.96 3.36
C PRO A 89 12.61 -2.84 4.28
N HIS A 90 12.84 -1.59 3.92
CA HIS A 90 12.43 -0.47 4.76
C HIS A 90 11.11 0.16 4.35
N THR A 91 10.48 -0.35 3.28
CA THR A 91 9.19 0.17 2.86
C THR A 91 8.14 -0.14 3.93
N LYS A 92 7.29 0.83 4.21
CA LYS A 92 6.23 0.66 5.20
C LYS A 92 4.99 0.12 4.50
N VAL A 93 4.59 -1.08 4.88
CA VAL A 93 3.45 -1.76 4.27
C VAL A 93 2.33 -1.86 5.29
N VAL A 94 1.17 -1.30 4.95
CA VAL A 94 -0.05 -1.43 5.72
C VAL A 94 -0.90 -2.48 5.03
N VAL A 95 -1.13 -3.59 5.72
CA VAL A 95 -1.86 -4.73 5.14
C VAL A 95 -3.34 -4.61 5.51
N ALA A 96 -4.23 -4.86 4.55
CA ALA A 96 -5.66 -4.86 4.78
C ALA A 96 -6.25 -6.21 4.42
N SER A 97 -7.17 -6.71 5.23
CA SER A 97 -7.80 -8.00 4.97
C SER A 97 -9.15 -8.09 5.65
N GLY A 98 -10.07 -8.84 5.03
CA GLY A 98 -11.40 -9.06 5.59
C GLY A 98 -11.57 -10.40 6.28
N HIS A 99 -10.72 -11.37 5.99
CA HIS A 99 -10.89 -12.73 6.48
C HIS A 99 -9.78 -13.11 7.45
N GLY A 100 -10.15 -13.88 8.49
CA GLY A 100 -9.19 -14.40 9.43
C GLY A 100 -8.30 -13.32 10.00
N ALA A 101 -8.90 -12.17 10.35
CA ALA A 101 -8.16 -10.96 10.63
C ALA A 101 -7.07 -11.12 11.68
N ARG A 102 -7.39 -11.87 12.77
CA ARG A 102 -6.42 -12.04 13.85
C ARG A 102 -5.20 -12.82 13.39
N GLU A 103 -5.43 -13.93 12.70
CA GLU A 103 -4.34 -14.78 12.21
C GLU A 103 -3.53 -14.03 11.16
N SER A 104 -4.22 -13.37 10.22
CA SER A 104 -3.56 -12.61 9.16
C SER A 104 -2.76 -11.44 9.71
N ALA A 105 -3.32 -10.74 10.72
CA ALA A 105 -2.61 -9.64 11.34
C ALA A 105 -1.32 -10.10 11.99
N ARG A 106 -1.39 -11.20 12.73
CA ARG A 106 -0.22 -11.75 13.40
C ARG A 106 0.85 -12.13 12.39
N ARG A 107 0.45 -12.81 11.34
CA ARG A 107 1.38 -13.25 10.31
C ARG A 107 2.00 -12.06 9.55
N ALA A 108 1.17 -11.06 9.22
CA ALA A 108 1.66 -9.89 8.51
C ALA A 108 2.73 -9.15 9.32
N ILE A 109 2.45 -8.93 10.60
CA ILE A 109 3.41 -8.23 11.46
C ILE A 109 4.68 -9.06 11.62
N ALA A 110 4.54 -10.38 11.78
CA ALA A 110 5.70 -11.27 11.90
C ALA A 110 6.57 -11.23 10.64
N LEU A 111 5.98 -11.01 9.47
CA LEU A 111 6.72 -10.93 8.21
C LEU A 111 7.34 -9.55 7.98
N GLY A 112 6.96 -8.55 8.75
CA GLY A 112 7.56 -7.23 8.65
C GLY A 112 6.64 -6.11 8.22
N ALA A 113 5.32 -6.35 8.18
CA ALA A 113 4.38 -5.27 7.86
C ALA A 113 4.43 -4.21 8.96
N PHE A 114 4.20 -2.97 8.55
CA PHE A 114 4.19 -1.85 9.48
C PHE A 114 2.93 -1.84 10.34
N ASP A 115 1.79 -2.16 9.71
CA ASP A 115 0.51 -2.18 10.42
C ASP A 115 -0.46 -3.06 9.68
N PHE A 116 -1.59 -3.34 10.30
CA PHE A 116 -2.64 -4.18 9.74
C PHE A 116 -3.97 -3.48 9.91
N TYR A 117 -4.80 -3.52 8.87
CA TYR A 117 -6.10 -2.87 8.87
C TYR A 117 -7.18 -3.88 8.49
N GLN A 118 -8.25 -3.96 9.27
CA GLN A 118 -9.34 -4.88 8.98
C GLN A 118 -10.37 -4.20 8.08
N LYS A 119 -10.72 -4.85 6.99
CA LYS A 119 -11.77 -4.36 6.09
C LYS A 119 -13.13 -4.45 6.79
N PRO A 120 -14.12 -3.64 6.43
CA PRO A 120 -14.14 -2.74 5.27
C PRO A 120 -13.28 -1.50 5.48
N VAL A 121 -12.78 -0.95 4.37
CA VAL A 121 -11.90 0.20 4.43
C VAL A 121 -12.68 1.45 4.79
N ASP A 122 -12.24 2.09 5.86
CA ASP A 122 -12.67 3.45 6.22
C ASP A 122 -11.54 4.36 5.77
N ILE A 123 -11.86 5.25 4.83
CA ILE A 123 -10.83 6.09 4.21
C ILE A 123 -10.10 6.95 5.24
N ASP A 124 -10.84 7.49 6.21
CA ASP A 124 -10.22 8.36 7.20
C ASP A 124 -9.31 7.58 8.15
N GLU A 125 -9.75 6.41 8.60
CA GLU A 125 -8.94 5.59 9.49
C GLU A 125 -7.68 5.09 8.80
N LEU A 126 -7.81 4.62 7.56
CA LEU A 126 -6.65 4.15 6.82
C LEU A 126 -5.70 5.31 6.53
N GLY A 127 -6.25 6.47 6.19
CA GLY A 127 -5.44 7.66 5.98
C GLY A 127 -4.65 8.06 7.21
N PHE A 128 -5.25 7.92 8.38
CA PHE A 128 -4.57 8.20 9.62
C PHE A 128 -3.38 7.24 9.82
N ILE A 129 -3.59 5.96 9.56
CA ILE A 129 -2.50 4.97 9.68
C ILE A 129 -1.39 5.29 8.69
N VAL A 130 -1.74 5.58 7.44
CA VAL A 130 -0.78 5.89 6.40
C VAL A 130 0.03 7.14 6.75
N SER A 131 -0.63 8.14 7.34
CA SER A 131 0.04 9.39 7.66
C SER A 131 1.04 9.28 8.81
N ARG A 132 0.95 8.20 9.61
CA ARG A 132 1.92 7.99 10.70
C ARG A 132 3.22 7.35 10.23
N VAL A 133 3.28 6.97 9.01
CA VAL A 133 4.44 6.26 8.46
C VAL A 133 5.65 7.18 8.19
#